data_a6955e70d0a5b30eba8aba06b4dd715a
#
_entry.id   a6955e70d0a5b30eba8aba06b4dd715a
#
_cell.length_a   1.000
_cell.length_b   1.000
_cell.length_c   1.000
_cell.angle_alpha   90.00
_cell.angle_beta   90.00
_cell.angle_gamma   90.00
#
_symmetry.space_group_name_H-M   'P 1'
#
loop_
_entity.id
_entity.type
_entity.pdbx_description
1 polymer ?
#
loop_
_entity_poly.entity_id
_entity_poly.type
_entity_poly.pdbx_seq_one_letter_code
_entity_poly.pdbx_strand_id
1 'polypeptide(L)'
;MENVYHKFHIPVMGTGHSIDSPIRVAHLGISSVMSIVDDILIEKICKHYSQKYSIPVEEVAKSDLYARSKRITSYLNLVDKIVALKLNELKLLPFAKGNEKTKYFELLPDDSSLKEKYKSFLKIENEEEKEITAKELTELMHAGSIDVNIMSKVDRTNYAKDGSILSDEFSDAKAALRGYAESTLTSSIVFSAGFNRTLLGFLAQFKDFYRDANGKIKKKIIIKVSDFRSAMIQGKFLATKGLEVSEFRIESGLNCGGHAFASQGFLLPSILQEFKDKRSQLAKEFIPLIKSYYEKQNWRFNESDFNCEPLLTVQGGIGTSGEAKRMIEDFGCDSTGWGSPFLLVPEATCVDDDTLSLLMNAQKEDLYLSGASPLGVPFNNLRNTGSENWTKDRAESGKPGSPCPKGFLISDKQYTDKPICTASRQFQKNKVEEISAMQIPESEKDELKNLWYAKVCLCDHLANGALIKLGISPKTKSPQSICPGPNIVWFNRQYSLQEMTDHIYGRGESLVSANRPHMFCQEIELYVNYFEKLLVTIGSSEAEIKYLEIFKENLENGIEYILKISEGKAYPNENLKSIPDFVKVQQDRLKSMYAKRTPLAIAVNF
;
A
#
# COMPACT_ATOMS: atom_id res chain seq x y z
N MET A 1 6.96 -22.41 -8.10
CA MET A 1 6.88 -21.17 -7.28
C MET A 1 8.31 -20.76 -6.98
N GLU A 2 8.73 -19.56 -7.33
CA GLU A 2 10.01 -19.03 -6.87
C GLU A 2 9.99 -19.02 -5.35
N ASN A 3 11.10 -19.42 -4.73
CA ASN A 3 11.23 -19.63 -3.29
C ASN A 3 11.12 -18.32 -2.52
N VAL A 4 9.90 -17.84 -2.26
CA VAL A 4 9.66 -16.78 -1.28
C VAL A 4 9.61 -17.45 0.08
N TYR A 5 10.64 -17.25 0.88
CA TYR A 5 10.72 -17.88 2.20
C TYR A 5 9.86 -17.18 3.26
N HIS A 6 9.73 -15.85 3.17
CA HIS A 6 8.94 -15.08 4.14
C HIS A 6 7.45 -15.11 3.81
N LYS A 7 6.61 -15.33 4.82
CA LYS A 7 5.13 -15.27 4.74
C LYS A 7 4.59 -13.88 5.03
N PHE A 8 5.42 -12.86 4.87
CA PHE A 8 5.03 -11.45 4.93
C PHE A 8 5.76 -10.62 3.90
N HIS A 9 5.21 -9.46 3.61
CA HIS A 9 5.86 -8.43 2.82
C HIS A 9 5.68 -7.05 3.45
N ILE A 10 6.54 -6.10 3.09
CA ILE A 10 6.41 -4.69 3.45
C ILE A 10 5.64 -3.99 2.33
N PRO A 11 4.39 -3.54 2.56
CA PRO A 11 3.60 -2.88 1.54
C PRO A 11 4.12 -1.48 1.23
N VAL A 12 3.61 -0.87 0.16
CA VAL A 12 3.89 0.53 -0.15
C VAL A 12 3.36 1.45 0.95
N MET A 13 4.22 2.36 1.43
CA MET A 13 3.89 3.34 2.46
C MET A 13 4.17 4.75 1.95
N GLY A 14 3.12 5.43 1.51
CA GLY A 14 3.24 6.72 0.84
C GLY A 14 4.08 6.64 -0.45
N THR A 15 4.56 7.78 -0.93
CA THR A 15 5.46 7.84 -2.10
C THR A 15 6.93 7.77 -1.70
N GLY A 16 7.28 8.26 -0.50
CA GLY A 16 8.67 8.38 -0.04
C GLY A 16 9.11 7.32 0.95
N HIS A 17 8.26 6.92 1.90
CA HIS A 17 8.71 6.13 3.06
C HIS A 17 9.21 4.73 2.71
N SER A 18 8.69 4.11 1.65
CA SER A 18 9.14 2.81 1.14
C SER A 18 9.86 2.89 -0.21
N ILE A 19 10.28 4.08 -0.64
CA ILE A 19 10.88 4.28 -1.97
C ILE A 19 12.17 3.45 -2.16
N ASP A 20 12.94 3.26 -1.13
CA ASP A 20 14.20 2.53 -1.12
C ASP A 20 14.16 1.24 -0.28
N SER A 21 12.98 0.82 0.19
CA SER A 21 12.82 -0.41 0.98
C SER A 21 13.43 -1.64 0.31
N PRO A 22 13.27 -1.88 -1.01
CA PRO A 22 13.94 -3.02 -1.65
C PRO A 22 15.47 -2.97 -1.53
N ILE A 23 16.09 -1.79 -1.66
CA ILE A 23 17.55 -1.63 -1.47
C ILE A 23 17.97 -2.00 -0.04
N ARG A 24 17.07 -1.77 0.94
CA ARG A 24 17.33 -1.98 2.36
C ARG A 24 17.16 -3.44 2.78
N VAL A 25 16.15 -4.15 2.27
CA VAL A 25 15.77 -5.46 2.83
C VAL A 25 15.74 -6.62 1.84
N ALA A 26 15.69 -6.38 0.51
CA ALA A 26 15.53 -7.47 -0.44
C ALA A 26 16.70 -8.47 -0.42
N HIS A 27 17.94 -8.01 -0.24
CA HIS A 27 19.11 -8.89 -0.12
C HIS A 27 19.05 -9.81 1.11
N LEU A 28 18.19 -9.51 2.09
CA LEU A 28 17.91 -10.35 3.27
C LEU A 28 16.69 -11.29 3.05
N GLY A 29 16.20 -11.44 1.83
CA GLY A 29 15.09 -12.32 1.49
C GLY A 29 13.70 -11.73 1.73
N ILE A 30 13.59 -10.49 2.24
CA ILE A 30 12.31 -9.84 2.59
C ILE A 30 11.76 -9.10 1.38
N SER A 31 10.51 -9.41 1.01
CA SER A 31 9.79 -8.75 -0.07
C SER A 31 9.25 -7.39 0.36
N SER A 32 9.34 -6.40 -0.53
CA SER A 32 8.83 -5.04 -0.25
C SER A 32 8.32 -4.34 -1.50
N VAL A 33 7.46 -3.34 -1.31
CA VAL A 33 6.79 -2.61 -2.40
C VAL A 33 7.23 -1.15 -2.39
N MET A 34 7.70 -0.65 -3.54
CA MET A 34 7.98 0.76 -3.75
C MET A 34 6.95 1.42 -4.67
N SER A 35 6.74 2.73 -4.52
CA SER A 35 5.84 3.50 -5.39
C SER A 35 6.58 4.13 -6.57
N ILE A 36 6.02 4.03 -7.78
CA ILE A 36 6.53 4.74 -8.97
C ILE A 36 5.68 5.94 -9.40
N VAL A 37 4.85 6.45 -8.50
CA VAL A 37 3.95 7.57 -8.78
C VAL A 37 4.71 8.87 -9.01
N ASP A 38 5.78 9.10 -8.25
CA ASP A 38 6.55 10.35 -8.25
C ASP A 38 7.91 10.16 -8.94
N ASP A 39 7.95 10.35 -10.25
CA ASP A 39 9.17 10.21 -11.04
C ASP A 39 10.21 11.31 -10.76
N ILE A 40 9.79 12.45 -10.21
CA ILE A 40 10.70 13.53 -9.79
C ILE A 40 11.42 13.15 -8.48
N LEU A 41 10.73 12.53 -7.54
CA LEU A 41 11.35 11.91 -6.37
C LEU A 41 12.32 10.80 -6.80
N ILE A 42 11.84 9.90 -7.67
CA ILE A 42 12.60 8.78 -8.21
C ILE A 42 13.93 9.24 -8.83
N GLU A 43 13.91 10.31 -9.65
CA GLU A 43 15.13 10.87 -10.26
C GLU A 43 16.15 11.31 -9.20
N LYS A 44 15.70 12.00 -8.14
CA LYS A 44 16.58 12.45 -7.03
C LYS A 44 17.15 11.28 -6.25
N ILE A 45 16.32 10.29 -5.94
CA ILE A 45 16.72 9.06 -5.23
C ILE A 45 17.68 8.23 -6.08
N CYS A 46 17.40 8.12 -7.38
CA CYS A 46 18.26 7.44 -8.36
C CYS A 46 19.66 8.06 -8.37
N LYS A 47 19.76 9.39 -8.47
CA LYS A 47 21.04 10.10 -8.42
C LYS A 47 21.80 9.86 -7.12
N HIS A 48 21.12 9.91 -5.97
CA HIS A 48 21.72 9.64 -4.66
C HIS A 48 22.33 8.25 -4.59
N TYR A 49 21.57 7.21 -4.96
CA TYR A 49 22.04 5.83 -4.90
C TYR A 49 23.07 5.50 -5.98
N SER A 50 22.96 6.08 -7.17
CA SER A 50 23.98 5.99 -8.23
C SER A 50 25.35 6.45 -7.71
N GLN A 51 25.38 7.61 -7.04
CA GLN A 51 26.61 8.14 -6.43
C GLN A 51 27.11 7.25 -5.28
N LYS A 52 26.21 6.84 -4.38
CA LYS A 52 26.56 6.02 -3.20
C LYS A 52 27.19 4.67 -3.57
N TYR A 53 26.69 4.03 -4.64
CA TYR A 53 27.17 2.72 -5.09
C TYR A 53 28.13 2.79 -6.28
N SER A 54 28.48 3.99 -6.77
CA SER A 54 29.31 4.21 -7.95
C SER A 54 28.81 3.48 -9.20
N ILE A 55 27.49 3.38 -9.36
CA ILE A 55 26.83 2.79 -10.52
C ILE A 55 26.30 3.92 -11.39
N PRO A 56 26.87 4.17 -12.58
CA PRO A 56 26.44 5.27 -13.45
C PRO A 56 25.02 5.05 -13.96
N VAL A 57 24.25 6.14 -14.03
CA VAL A 57 22.92 6.20 -14.63
C VAL A 57 22.87 7.34 -15.64
N GLU A 58 22.11 7.16 -16.73
CA GLU A 58 21.92 8.19 -17.73
C GLU A 58 21.04 9.34 -17.19
N GLU A 59 21.43 10.57 -17.45
CA GLU A 59 20.60 11.74 -17.16
C GLU A 59 19.45 11.83 -18.19
N VAL A 60 18.23 12.00 -17.68
CA VAL A 60 17.04 12.12 -18.52
C VAL A 60 16.72 13.59 -18.75
N ALA A 61 16.79 14.04 -20.01
CA ALA A 61 16.45 15.40 -20.36
C ALA A 61 14.99 15.72 -20.04
N LYS A 62 14.72 16.88 -19.42
CA LYS A 62 13.35 17.32 -19.11
C LYS A 62 12.46 17.50 -20.35
N SER A 63 13.06 17.71 -21.51
CA SER A 63 12.34 17.86 -22.79
C SER A 63 12.04 16.55 -23.48
N ASP A 64 12.53 15.42 -22.98
CA ASP A 64 12.27 14.10 -23.56
C ASP A 64 10.79 13.73 -23.36
N LEU A 65 10.13 13.31 -24.42
CA LEU A 65 8.73 12.91 -24.39
C LEU A 65 8.48 11.69 -23.49
N TYR A 66 9.48 10.81 -23.36
CA TYR A 66 9.46 9.62 -22.50
C TYR A 66 10.18 9.85 -21.16
N ALA A 67 10.44 11.10 -20.76
CA ALA A 67 11.21 11.41 -19.56
C ALA A 67 10.72 10.66 -18.31
N ARG A 68 9.39 10.62 -18.09
CA ARG A 68 8.78 9.91 -16.96
C ARG A 68 9.09 8.41 -16.98
N SER A 69 8.87 7.74 -18.11
CA SER A 69 9.18 6.31 -18.25
C SER A 69 10.66 6.04 -18.04
N LYS A 70 11.53 6.83 -18.67
CA LYS A 70 12.99 6.67 -18.58
C LYS A 70 13.54 6.85 -17.17
N ARG A 71 13.04 7.85 -16.40
CA ARG A 71 13.42 8.03 -14.99
C ARG A 71 13.05 6.80 -14.16
N ILE A 72 11.85 6.28 -14.36
CA ILE A 72 11.36 5.09 -13.66
C ILE A 72 12.18 3.87 -14.04
N THR A 73 12.39 3.60 -15.34
CA THR A 73 13.22 2.47 -15.83
C THR A 73 14.63 2.54 -15.25
N SER A 74 15.26 3.71 -15.30
CA SER A 74 16.62 3.94 -14.81
C SER A 74 16.75 3.62 -13.33
N TYR A 75 15.79 4.07 -12.53
CA TYR A 75 15.79 3.79 -11.09
C TYR A 75 15.54 2.31 -10.77
N LEU A 76 14.56 1.69 -11.42
CA LEU A 76 14.27 0.27 -11.21
C LEU A 76 15.45 -0.63 -11.60
N ASN A 77 16.14 -0.31 -12.70
CA ASN A 77 17.35 -1.00 -13.11
C ASN A 77 18.51 -0.79 -12.11
N LEU A 78 18.63 0.40 -11.53
CA LEU A 78 19.60 0.68 -10.48
C LEU A 78 19.31 -0.13 -9.21
N VAL A 79 18.05 -0.17 -8.77
CA VAL A 79 17.61 -0.97 -7.60
C VAL A 79 17.93 -2.45 -7.81
N ASP A 80 17.61 -3.00 -8.98
CA ASP A 80 17.92 -4.39 -9.36
C ASP A 80 19.41 -4.70 -9.20
N LYS A 81 20.26 -3.84 -9.78
CA LYS A 81 21.72 -3.96 -9.69
C LYS A 81 22.24 -3.87 -8.26
N ILE A 82 21.73 -2.92 -7.46
CA ILE A 82 22.17 -2.76 -6.07
C ILE A 82 21.76 -3.96 -5.22
N VAL A 83 20.56 -4.47 -5.39
CA VAL A 83 20.09 -5.66 -4.64
C VAL A 83 20.89 -6.88 -5.02
N ALA A 84 21.18 -7.09 -6.31
CA ALA A 84 22.04 -8.18 -6.77
C ALA A 84 23.47 -8.06 -6.22
N LEU A 85 24.05 -6.85 -6.22
CA LEU A 85 25.37 -6.58 -5.64
C LEU A 85 25.39 -6.94 -4.14
N LYS A 86 24.46 -6.41 -3.36
CA LYS A 86 24.35 -6.68 -1.91
C LYS A 86 24.14 -8.16 -1.59
N LEU A 87 23.32 -8.86 -2.37
CA LEU A 87 23.12 -10.31 -2.19
C LEU A 87 24.41 -11.09 -2.48
N ASN A 88 25.13 -10.72 -3.55
CA ASN A 88 26.40 -11.35 -3.88
C ASN A 88 27.46 -11.10 -2.80
N GLU A 89 27.58 -9.87 -2.31
CA GLU A 89 28.46 -9.55 -1.18
C GLU A 89 28.10 -10.38 0.05
N LEU A 90 26.80 -10.52 0.35
CA LEU A 90 26.29 -11.33 1.45
C LEU A 90 26.68 -12.80 1.30
N LYS A 91 26.57 -13.36 0.09
CA LYS A 91 26.96 -14.75 -0.22
C LYS A 91 28.43 -15.03 0.00
N LEU A 92 29.31 -14.04 -0.17
CA LEU A 92 30.76 -14.16 0.03
C LEU A 92 31.17 -14.14 1.51
N LEU A 93 30.32 -13.65 2.41
CA LEU A 93 30.63 -13.65 3.84
C LEU A 93 30.75 -15.09 4.39
N PRO A 94 31.61 -15.36 5.38
CA PRO A 94 31.59 -16.62 6.11
C PRO A 94 30.35 -16.74 6.99
N PHE A 95 30.00 -17.96 7.40
CA PHE A 95 29.02 -18.17 8.46
C PHE A 95 29.65 -17.85 9.82
N ALA A 96 29.47 -16.61 10.28
CA ALA A 96 29.99 -16.15 11.57
C ALA A 96 28.85 -15.47 12.36
N LYS A 97 28.78 -15.73 13.66
CA LYS A 97 27.74 -15.19 14.54
C LYS A 97 27.67 -13.67 14.45
N GLY A 98 26.47 -13.15 14.22
CA GLY A 98 26.18 -11.71 14.22
C GLY A 98 26.54 -10.97 12.93
N ASN A 99 26.94 -11.67 11.85
CA ASN A 99 27.13 -11.03 10.56
C ASN A 99 25.85 -11.06 9.70
N GLU A 100 25.83 -10.28 8.62
CA GLU A 100 24.65 -10.16 7.75
C GLU A 100 24.25 -11.49 7.09
N LYS A 101 25.18 -12.43 6.83
CA LYS A 101 24.85 -13.74 6.27
C LYS A 101 24.08 -14.60 7.26
N THR A 102 24.52 -14.66 8.52
CA THR A 102 23.78 -15.40 9.56
C THR A 102 22.43 -14.72 9.84
N LYS A 103 22.38 -13.38 9.83
CA LYS A 103 21.15 -12.61 9.95
C LYS A 103 20.12 -13.00 8.88
N TYR A 104 20.52 -13.20 7.62
CA TYR A 104 19.62 -13.70 6.57
C TYR A 104 18.86 -14.96 7.00
N PHE A 105 19.57 -15.96 7.54
CA PHE A 105 18.96 -17.22 8.00
C PHE A 105 18.19 -17.06 9.31
N GLU A 106 18.64 -16.19 10.19
CA GLU A 106 17.99 -15.90 11.48
C GLU A 106 16.63 -15.23 11.27
N LEU A 107 16.49 -14.37 10.25
CA LEU A 107 15.23 -13.72 9.90
C LEU A 107 14.18 -14.68 9.32
N LEU A 108 14.57 -15.82 8.72
CA LEU A 108 13.65 -16.78 8.09
C LEU A 108 12.59 -17.31 9.08
N PRO A 109 11.36 -17.62 8.62
CA PRO A 109 10.33 -18.24 9.44
C PRO A 109 10.79 -19.62 9.94
N ASP A 110 10.38 -19.98 11.15
CA ASP A 110 10.84 -21.21 11.81
C ASP A 110 10.38 -22.50 11.13
N ASP A 111 9.29 -22.44 10.37
CA ASP A 111 8.72 -23.55 9.61
C ASP A 111 9.23 -23.63 8.16
N SER A 112 10.22 -22.80 7.77
CA SER A 112 10.81 -22.90 6.44
C SER A 112 11.87 -23.99 6.38
N SER A 113 11.86 -24.76 5.29
CA SER A 113 12.86 -25.82 5.05
C SER A 113 14.29 -25.30 5.05
N LEU A 114 14.48 -24.05 4.60
CA LEU A 114 15.81 -23.40 4.62
C LEU A 114 16.26 -23.07 6.03
N LYS A 115 15.35 -22.62 6.92
CA LYS A 115 15.64 -22.39 8.34
C LYS A 115 16.01 -23.70 9.05
N GLU A 116 15.28 -24.79 8.76
CA GLU A 116 15.60 -26.10 9.32
C GLU A 116 16.96 -26.60 8.89
N LYS A 117 17.31 -26.48 7.60
CA LYS A 117 18.66 -26.78 7.10
C LYS A 117 19.73 -25.97 7.81
N TYR A 118 19.50 -24.65 8.03
CA TYR A 118 20.42 -23.79 8.76
C TYR A 118 20.58 -24.23 10.22
N LYS A 119 19.48 -24.56 10.92
CA LYS A 119 19.54 -25.10 12.29
C LYS A 119 20.31 -26.43 12.36
N SER A 120 20.21 -27.28 11.34
CA SER A 120 20.99 -28.51 11.25
C SER A 120 22.47 -28.23 10.98
N PHE A 121 22.78 -27.30 10.08
CA PHE A 121 24.14 -26.85 9.79
C PHE A 121 24.92 -26.38 11.05
N LEU A 122 24.24 -25.67 11.94
CA LEU A 122 24.86 -25.19 13.19
C LEU A 122 25.30 -26.33 14.13
N LYS A 123 24.79 -27.55 13.94
CA LYS A 123 25.12 -28.74 14.76
C LYS A 123 26.15 -29.64 14.14
N ILE A 124 26.63 -29.36 12.90
CA ILE A 124 27.62 -30.15 12.20
C ILE A 124 29.01 -29.91 12.86
N GLU A 125 29.64 -30.98 13.33
CA GLU A 125 30.98 -30.97 13.93
C GLU A 125 32.07 -31.29 12.90
N ASN A 126 31.74 -32.10 11.86
CA ASN A 126 32.66 -32.44 10.81
C ASN A 126 32.92 -31.26 9.87
N GLU A 127 34.13 -30.78 9.76
CA GLU A 127 34.48 -29.57 8.99
C GLU A 127 34.25 -29.73 7.48
N GLU A 128 34.46 -30.93 6.89
CA GLU A 128 34.23 -31.18 5.47
C GLU A 128 32.73 -31.16 5.14
N GLU A 129 31.92 -31.83 5.95
CA GLU A 129 30.44 -31.80 5.82
C GLU A 129 29.88 -30.39 6.02
N LYS A 130 30.45 -29.65 6.97
CA LYS A 130 30.09 -28.28 7.27
C LYS A 130 30.39 -27.34 6.09
N GLU A 131 31.53 -27.50 5.43
CA GLU A 131 31.88 -26.72 4.25
C GLU A 131 30.93 -27.01 3.07
N ILE A 132 30.58 -28.26 2.82
CA ILE A 132 29.62 -28.66 1.77
C ILE A 132 28.27 -28.06 2.06
N THR A 133 27.75 -28.22 3.29
CA THR A 133 26.42 -27.69 3.67
C THR A 133 26.40 -26.16 3.63
N ALA A 134 27.51 -25.49 3.99
CA ALA A 134 27.63 -24.04 3.88
C ALA A 134 27.50 -23.55 2.43
N LYS A 135 28.08 -24.27 1.47
CA LYS A 135 27.92 -23.97 0.03
C LYS A 135 26.49 -24.14 -0.42
N GLU A 136 25.85 -25.26 -0.07
CA GLU A 136 24.43 -25.52 -0.40
C GLU A 136 23.51 -24.42 0.16
N LEU A 137 23.66 -24.05 1.43
CA LEU A 137 22.89 -22.99 2.05
C LEU A 137 23.09 -21.65 1.33
N THR A 138 24.33 -21.35 0.93
CA THR A 138 24.66 -20.12 0.21
C THR A 138 23.99 -20.07 -1.17
N GLU A 139 23.93 -21.19 -1.90
CA GLU A 139 23.28 -21.27 -3.21
C GLU A 139 21.75 -21.07 -3.11
N LEU A 140 21.16 -21.52 -2.01
CA LEU A 140 19.72 -21.35 -1.74
C LEU A 140 19.31 -19.94 -1.30
N MET A 141 20.26 -19.04 -1.07
CA MET A 141 19.96 -17.64 -0.73
C MET A 141 19.42 -16.89 -1.95
N HIS A 142 18.24 -16.28 -1.80
CA HIS A 142 17.59 -15.47 -2.83
C HIS A 142 17.15 -14.12 -2.26
N ALA A 143 17.11 -13.10 -3.12
CA ALA A 143 16.53 -11.82 -2.76
C ALA A 143 15.00 -11.93 -2.59
N GLY A 144 14.45 -11.11 -1.70
CA GLY A 144 13.01 -10.89 -1.63
C GLY A 144 12.51 -10.16 -2.89
N SER A 145 11.20 -10.24 -3.15
CA SER A 145 10.58 -9.59 -4.31
C SER A 145 10.67 -8.07 -4.23
N ILE A 146 10.98 -7.44 -5.35
CA ILE A 146 10.99 -5.98 -5.53
C ILE A 146 9.70 -5.60 -6.24
N ASP A 147 8.59 -5.51 -5.49
CA ASP A 147 7.30 -5.19 -6.07
C ASP A 147 7.16 -3.67 -6.28
N VAL A 148 6.36 -3.30 -7.28
CA VAL A 148 6.24 -1.92 -7.74
C VAL A 148 4.78 -1.49 -7.75
N ASN A 149 4.41 -0.53 -6.90
CA ASN A 149 3.05 -0.01 -6.84
C ASN A 149 2.84 1.14 -7.83
N ILE A 150 1.79 1.03 -8.63
CA ILE A 150 1.32 2.07 -9.55
C ILE A 150 -0.01 2.65 -9.07
N MET A 151 -0.15 3.97 -9.17
CA MET A 151 -1.44 4.64 -8.93
C MET A 151 -2.32 4.51 -10.18
N SER A 152 -3.49 3.90 -10.02
CA SER A 152 -4.45 3.67 -11.08
C SER A 152 -5.72 4.53 -11.00
N LYS A 153 -5.93 5.24 -9.86
CA LYS A 153 -7.16 6.03 -9.61
C LYS A 153 -7.21 7.34 -10.38
N VAL A 154 -6.06 7.94 -10.66
CA VAL A 154 -5.94 9.19 -11.41
C VAL A 154 -4.92 8.99 -12.50
N ASP A 155 -5.31 9.32 -13.72
CA ASP A 155 -4.44 9.29 -14.88
C ASP A 155 -4.45 10.65 -15.56
N ARG A 156 -3.41 11.45 -15.29
CA ARG A 156 -3.32 12.81 -15.82
C ARG A 156 -2.99 12.78 -17.30
N THR A 157 -3.80 13.50 -18.08
CA THR A 157 -3.48 13.84 -19.49
C THR A 157 -2.32 14.83 -19.53
N ASN A 158 -1.33 14.57 -20.33
CA ASN A 158 -0.19 15.45 -20.56
C ASN A 158 -0.33 16.26 -21.86
N TYR A 159 0.38 17.39 -21.91
CA TYR A 159 0.31 18.36 -23.00
C TYR A 159 1.70 18.59 -23.59
N ALA A 160 1.76 18.81 -24.90
CA ALA A 160 2.96 19.25 -25.59
C ALA A 160 3.28 20.71 -25.26
N LYS A 161 4.47 21.18 -25.67
CA LYS A 161 4.91 22.57 -25.41
C LYS A 161 4.01 23.65 -26.04
N ASP A 162 3.38 23.33 -27.15
CA ASP A 162 2.40 24.18 -27.85
C ASP A 162 1.01 24.18 -27.21
N GLY A 163 0.81 23.38 -26.15
CA GLY A 163 -0.46 23.23 -25.44
C GLY A 163 -1.41 22.21 -26.03
N SER A 164 -1.06 21.51 -27.11
CA SER A 164 -1.83 20.41 -27.67
C SER A 164 -1.82 19.20 -26.72
N ILE A 165 -2.91 18.41 -26.75
CA ILE A 165 -3.04 17.19 -25.93
C ILE A 165 -2.13 16.12 -26.54
N LEU A 166 -1.28 15.52 -25.72
CA LEU A 166 -0.50 14.33 -26.12
C LEU A 166 -1.41 13.11 -26.22
N SER A 167 -0.99 12.12 -27.03
CA SER A 167 -1.72 10.86 -27.12
C SER A 167 -1.80 10.17 -25.75
N ASP A 168 -2.86 9.38 -25.57
CA ASP A 168 -3.20 8.72 -24.29
C ASP A 168 -2.09 7.82 -23.73
N GLU A 169 -1.18 7.33 -24.58
CA GLU A 169 -0.01 6.56 -24.17
C GLU A 169 1.02 7.36 -23.32
N PHE A 170 0.94 8.70 -23.35
CA PHE A 170 1.76 9.60 -22.55
C PHE A 170 1.07 10.09 -21.28
N SER A 171 -0.10 9.53 -20.93
CA SER A 171 -0.71 9.77 -19.63
C SER A 171 0.23 9.34 -18.49
N ASP A 172 0.09 9.93 -17.31
CA ASP A 172 0.99 9.68 -16.18
C ASP A 172 1.05 8.20 -15.80
N ALA A 173 -0.11 7.51 -15.77
CA ALA A 173 -0.18 6.11 -15.37
C ALA A 173 0.42 5.18 -16.45
N LYS A 174 0.13 5.43 -17.73
CA LYS A 174 0.69 4.62 -18.81
C LYS A 174 2.19 4.84 -18.99
N ALA A 175 2.67 6.07 -18.84
CA ALA A 175 4.11 6.35 -18.84
C ALA A 175 4.82 5.66 -17.68
N ALA A 176 4.20 5.59 -16.49
CA ALA A 176 4.76 4.86 -15.36
C ALA A 176 4.75 3.34 -15.60
N LEU A 177 3.67 2.80 -16.13
CA LEU A 177 3.59 1.38 -16.50
C LEU A 177 4.65 1.00 -17.55
N ARG A 178 4.84 1.82 -18.58
CA ARG A 178 5.91 1.63 -19.56
C ARG A 178 7.28 1.58 -18.89
N GLY A 179 7.57 2.53 -17.99
CA GLY A 179 8.85 2.57 -17.28
C GLY A 179 9.12 1.31 -16.44
N TYR A 180 8.09 0.72 -15.83
CA TYR A 180 8.20 -0.58 -15.17
C TYR A 180 8.39 -1.71 -16.17
N ALA A 181 7.58 -1.77 -17.22
CA ALA A 181 7.60 -2.84 -18.20
C ALA A 181 8.96 -2.95 -18.93
N GLU A 182 9.61 -1.82 -19.21
CA GLU A 182 10.92 -1.73 -19.86
C GLU A 182 12.10 -1.95 -18.91
N SER A 183 11.87 -2.04 -17.59
CA SER A 183 12.93 -2.29 -16.60
C SER A 183 13.44 -3.74 -16.64
N THR A 184 14.67 -3.97 -16.12
CA THR A 184 15.28 -5.31 -16.01
C THR A 184 14.62 -6.20 -14.97
N LEU A 185 13.89 -5.63 -14.00
CA LEU A 185 13.30 -6.36 -12.89
C LEU A 185 12.49 -7.59 -13.33
N THR A 186 12.71 -8.69 -12.64
CA THR A 186 11.79 -9.84 -12.57
C THR A 186 10.98 -9.70 -11.29
N SER A 187 9.76 -9.18 -11.38
CA SER A 187 8.98 -8.75 -10.21
C SER A 187 7.49 -8.60 -10.52
N SER A 188 6.75 -8.06 -9.55
CA SER A 188 5.31 -7.83 -9.73
C SER A 188 4.98 -6.33 -9.75
N ILE A 189 4.00 -5.96 -10.60
CA ILE A 189 3.36 -4.65 -10.53
C ILE A 189 2.07 -4.75 -9.71
N VAL A 190 1.90 -3.84 -8.76
CA VAL A 190 0.76 -3.79 -7.85
C VAL A 190 -0.17 -2.64 -8.25
N PHE A 191 -1.38 -2.97 -8.68
CA PHE A 191 -2.40 -2.00 -9.02
C PHE A 191 -3.22 -1.62 -7.78
N SER A 192 -3.45 -0.31 -7.60
CA SER A 192 -4.35 0.19 -6.55
C SER A 192 -5.78 -0.33 -6.77
N ALA A 193 -6.56 -0.44 -5.69
CA ALA A 193 -7.98 -0.75 -5.79
C ALA A 193 -8.69 0.27 -6.67
N GLY A 194 -9.49 -0.22 -7.63
CA GLY A 194 -10.19 0.59 -8.63
C GLY A 194 -9.92 0.08 -10.04
N PHE A 195 -10.98 0.05 -10.87
CA PHE A 195 -10.91 -0.54 -12.19
C PHE A 195 -10.59 0.52 -13.27
N ASN A 196 -9.32 0.65 -13.63
CA ASN A 196 -8.88 1.47 -14.77
C ASN A 196 -8.67 0.58 -16.01
N ARG A 197 -9.72 0.46 -16.85
CA ARG A 197 -9.72 -0.41 -18.04
C ARG A 197 -8.64 -0.02 -19.06
N THR A 198 -8.37 1.27 -19.24
CA THR A 198 -7.39 1.75 -20.22
C THR A 198 -5.97 1.40 -19.79
N LEU A 199 -5.63 1.61 -18.52
CA LEU A 199 -4.35 1.25 -17.96
C LEU A 199 -4.11 -0.27 -17.96
N LEU A 200 -5.09 -1.06 -17.46
CA LEU A 200 -5.00 -2.52 -17.49
C LEU A 200 -4.93 -3.07 -18.92
N GLY A 201 -5.62 -2.42 -19.86
CA GLY A 201 -5.54 -2.77 -21.28
C GLY A 201 -4.17 -2.50 -21.91
N PHE A 202 -3.45 -1.51 -21.41
CA PHE A 202 -2.12 -1.14 -21.90
C PHE A 202 -1.04 -2.19 -21.58
N LEU A 203 -1.24 -3.00 -20.51
CA LEU A 203 -0.37 -4.15 -20.17
C LEU A 203 -0.16 -5.10 -21.35
N ALA A 204 -1.20 -5.31 -22.16
CA ALA A 204 -1.16 -6.26 -23.28
C ALA A 204 -0.12 -5.93 -24.38
N GLN A 205 0.44 -4.72 -24.36
CA GLN A 205 1.48 -4.31 -25.32
C GLN A 205 2.89 -4.83 -24.95
N PHE A 206 3.08 -5.33 -23.71
CA PHE A 206 4.39 -5.72 -23.20
C PHE A 206 4.51 -7.22 -23.05
N LYS A 207 5.46 -7.84 -23.77
CA LYS A 207 5.66 -9.30 -23.83
C LYS A 207 6.01 -9.91 -22.46
N ASP A 208 6.72 -9.19 -21.61
CA ASP A 208 7.19 -9.67 -20.31
C ASP A 208 6.06 -10.00 -19.32
N PHE A 209 4.81 -9.61 -19.59
CA PHE A 209 3.62 -9.99 -18.82
C PHE A 209 3.00 -11.32 -19.24
N TYR A 210 3.50 -11.93 -20.31
CA TYR A 210 3.07 -13.23 -20.79
C TYR A 210 4.10 -14.31 -20.46
N ARG A 211 3.68 -15.57 -20.53
CA ARG A 211 4.60 -16.69 -20.34
C ARG A 211 5.60 -16.79 -21.49
N ASP A 212 6.85 -16.96 -21.12
CA ASP A 212 7.94 -17.26 -22.06
C ASP A 212 7.89 -18.72 -22.55
N ALA A 213 8.85 -19.12 -23.35
CA ALA A 213 8.96 -20.48 -23.88
C ALA A 213 9.12 -21.56 -22.77
N ASN A 214 9.54 -21.19 -21.57
CA ASN A 214 9.71 -22.04 -20.40
C ASN A 214 8.49 -22.00 -19.44
N GLY A 215 7.42 -21.33 -19.82
CA GLY A 215 6.22 -21.16 -19.02
C GLY A 215 6.37 -20.15 -17.86
N LYS A 216 7.41 -19.29 -17.84
CA LYS A 216 7.65 -18.30 -16.80
C LYS A 216 7.16 -16.92 -17.18
N ILE A 217 6.59 -16.19 -16.21
CA ILE A 217 6.19 -14.79 -16.36
C ILE A 217 7.25 -13.92 -15.66
N LYS A 218 7.89 -13.01 -16.39
CA LYS A 218 8.89 -12.10 -15.85
C LYS A 218 8.26 -10.94 -15.07
N LYS A 219 7.17 -10.38 -15.60
CA LYS A 219 6.41 -9.27 -14.98
C LYS A 219 5.05 -9.78 -14.52
N LYS A 220 4.88 -10.00 -13.22
CA LYS A 220 3.64 -10.51 -12.63
C LYS A 220 2.67 -9.37 -12.32
N ILE A 221 1.38 -9.70 -12.27
CA ILE A 221 0.30 -8.73 -11.98
C ILE A 221 -0.30 -9.04 -10.62
N ILE A 222 -0.27 -8.05 -9.73
CA ILE A 222 -0.95 -8.07 -8.44
C ILE A 222 -2.06 -7.01 -8.46
N ILE A 223 -3.25 -7.37 -8.04
CA ILE A 223 -4.39 -6.45 -7.95
C ILE A 223 -4.82 -6.31 -6.49
N LYS A 224 -4.84 -5.07 -5.99
CA LYS A 224 -5.44 -4.77 -4.69
C LYS A 224 -6.95 -4.71 -4.84
N VAL A 225 -7.66 -5.38 -3.95
CA VAL A 225 -9.12 -5.50 -3.96
C VAL A 225 -9.70 -5.35 -2.56
N SER A 226 -10.95 -4.91 -2.49
CA SER A 226 -11.74 -4.82 -1.26
C SER A 226 -12.92 -5.80 -1.24
N ASP A 227 -13.15 -6.56 -2.31
CA ASP A 227 -14.24 -7.53 -2.43
C ASP A 227 -13.97 -8.54 -3.57
N PHE A 228 -14.63 -9.69 -3.50
CA PHE A 228 -14.50 -10.78 -4.47
C PHE A 228 -15.02 -10.43 -5.87
N ARG A 229 -16.10 -9.64 -5.94
CA ARG A 229 -16.68 -9.21 -7.23
C ARG A 229 -15.68 -8.36 -8.02
N SER A 230 -14.99 -7.44 -7.35
CA SER A 230 -13.95 -6.61 -7.96
C SER A 230 -12.79 -7.47 -8.49
N ALA A 231 -12.37 -8.50 -7.74
CA ALA A 231 -11.35 -9.45 -8.19
C ALA A 231 -11.79 -10.20 -9.44
N MET A 232 -13.01 -10.72 -9.46
CA MET A 232 -13.58 -11.44 -10.59
C MET A 232 -13.67 -10.57 -11.86
N ILE A 233 -14.17 -9.34 -11.75
CA ILE A 233 -14.33 -8.42 -12.89
C ILE A 233 -12.96 -8.06 -13.49
N GLN A 234 -12.01 -7.67 -12.65
CA GLN A 234 -10.69 -7.24 -13.11
C GLN A 234 -9.87 -8.43 -13.66
N GLY A 235 -9.94 -9.58 -12.99
CA GLY A 235 -9.28 -10.80 -13.44
C GLY A 235 -9.82 -11.30 -14.79
N LYS A 236 -11.14 -11.33 -14.98
CA LYS A 236 -11.75 -11.68 -16.28
C LYS A 236 -11.31 -10.72 -17.38
N PHE A 237 -11.29 -9.42 -17.11
CA PHE A 237 -10.84 -8.43 -18.08
C PHE A 237 -9.39 -8.70 -18.54
N LEU A 238 -8.48 -8.97 -17.62
CA LEU A 238 -7.09 -9.31 -17.94
C LEU A 238 -7.00 -10.65 -18.68
N ALA A 239 -7.72 -11.66 -18.22
CA ALA A 239 -7.76 -12.99 -18.84
C ALA A 239 -8.22 -12.94 -20.29
N THR A 240 -9.18 -12.07 -20.66
CA THR A 240 -9.59 -11.87 -22.07
C THR A 240 -8.46 -11.32 -22.97
N LYS A 241 -7.39 -10.81 -22.36
CA LYS A 241 -6.17 -10.32 -23.05
C LYS A 241 -4.98 -11.29 -22.89
N GLY A 242 -5.23 -12.49 -22.37
CA GLY A 242 -4.20 -13.50 -22.14
C GLY A 242 -3.28 -13.21 -20.95
N LEU A 243 -3.64 -12.24 -20.10
CA LEU A 243 -2.85 -11.82 -18.94
C LEU A 243 -3.32 -12.53 -17.69
N GLU A 244 -2.37 -12.97 -16.85
CA GLU A 244 -2.62 -13.67 -15.61
C GLU A 244 -2.52 -12.73 -14.41
N VAL A 245 -3.50 -12.79 -13.50
CA VAL A 245 -3.38 -12.22 -12.18
C VAL A 245 -2.66 -13.22 -11.29
N SER A 246 -1.47 -12.88 -10.82
CA SER A 246 -0.65 -13.74 -9.96
C SER A 246 -1.09 -13.70 -8.50
N GLU A 247 -1.63 -12.57 -8.05
CA GLU A 247 -2.03 -12.36 -6.66
C GLU A 247 -3.18 -11.36 -6.55
N PHE A 248 -4.13 -11.65 -5.69
CA PHE A 248 -5.09 -10.67 -5.17
C PHE A 248 -4.69 -10.26 -3.76
N ARG A 249 -4.50 -8.96 -3.56
CA ARG A 249 -4.08 -8.37 -2.29
C ARG A 249 -5.27 -7.69 -1.65
N ILE A 250 -5.83 -8.30 -0.60
CA ILE A 250 -7.04 -7.87 0.09
C ILE A 250 -6.67 -6.82 1.14
N GLU A 251 -7.28 -5.64 1.06
CA GLU A 251 -6.98 -4.53 1.95
C GLU A 251 -8.08 -4.34 3.00
N SER A 252 -7.70 -4.33 4.28
CA SER A 252 -8.56 -3.85 5.37
C SER A 252 -8.66 -2.32 5.36
N GLY A 253 -9.73 -1.77 5.92
CA GLY A 253 -9.86 -0.34 6.21
C GLY A 253 -8.79 0.23 7.13
N LEU A 254 -8.07 -0.62 7.85
CA LEU A 254 -6.95 -0.27 8.75
C LEU A 254 -5.60 -0.14 8.02
N ASN A 255 -5.60 -0.11 6.71
CA ASN A 255 -4.37 -0.06 5.91
C ASN A 255 -3.62 1.27 6.07
N CYS A 256 -2.31 1.23 5.80
CA CYS A 256 -1.47 2.40 5.65
C CYS A 256 -1.61 2.96 4.23
N GLY A 257 -1.85 4.26 4.09
CA GLY A 257 -2.08 4.91 2.80
C GLY A 257 -3.52 5.42 2.63
N GLY A 258 -3.85 5.99 1.48
CA GLY A 258 -5.20 6.51 1.20
C GLY A 258 -6.26 5.40 1.29
N HIS A 259 -7.33 5.64 2.04
CA HIS A 259 -8.34 4.62 2.32
C HIS A 259 -9.36 4.49 1.21
N ALA A 260 -9.63 3.22 0.84
CA ALA A 260 -10.91 2.83 0.29
C ALA A 260 -11.58 1.94 1.35
N PHE A 261 -12.67 2.40 1.93
CA PHE A 261 -13.53 1.52 2.71
C PHE A 261 -14.13 0.48 1.77
N ALA A 262 -14.28 -0.76 2.26
CA ALA A 262 -15.02 -1.75 1.52
C ALA A 262 -16.40 -1.19 1.17
N SER A 263 -16.77 -1.24 -0.09
CA SER A 263 -18.07 -0.79 -0.53
C SER A 263 -19.16 -1.56 0.24
N GLN A 264 -20.19 -0.86 0.68
CA GLN A 264 -21.37 -1.43 1.33
C GLN A 264 -21.16 -2.02 2.74
N GLY A 265 -20.10 -1.69 3.45
CA GLY A 265 -19.96 -2.02 4.89
C GLY A 265 -19.49 -3.43 5.23
N PHE A 266 -18.97 -4.20 4.28
CA PHE A 266 -18.39 -5.53 4.55
C PHE A 266 -17.11 -5.42 5.38
N LEU A 267 -17.03 -6.19 6.46
CA LEU A 267 -15.81 -6.33 7.27
C LEU A 267 -14.86 -7.38 6.68
N LEU A 268 -13.58 -7.21 6.93
CA LEU A 268 -12.51 -8.05 6.39
C LEU A 268 -12.72 -9.56 6.57
N PRO A 269 -13.15 -10.10 7.75
CA PRO A 269 -13.33 -11.54 7.89
C PRO A 269 -14.37 -12.13 6.93
N SER A 270 -15.46 -11.41 6.66
CA SER A 270 -16.48 -11.85 5.70
C SER A 270 -15.95 -11.87 4.27
N ILE A 271 -15.15 -10.88 3.91
CA ILE A 271 -14.49 -10.80 2.60
C ILE A 271 -13.49 -11.94 2.44
N LEU A 272 -12.64 -12.18 3.44
CA LEU A 272 -11.64 -13.26 3.42
C LEU A 272 -12.29 -14.63 3.32
N GLN A 273 -13.41 -14.86 4.04
CA GLN A 273 -14.14 -16.12 3.95
C GLN A 273 -14.71 -16.33 2.54
N GLU A 274 -15.26 -15.29 1.91
CA GLU A 274 -15.72 -15.38 0.52
C GLU A 274 -14.59 -15.74 -0.45
N PHE A 275 -13.41 -15.11 -0.29
CA PHE A 275 -12.24 -15.45 -1.11
C PHE A 275 -11.79 -16.89 -0.88
N LYS A 276 -11.71 -17.35 0.37
CA LYS A 276 -11.36 -18.73 0.71
C LYS A 276 -12.28 -19.73 0.03
N ASP A 277 -13.60 -19.52 0.15
CA ASP A 277 -14.62 -20.44 -0.36
C ASP A 277 -14.67 -20.47 -1.90
N LYS A 278 -14.38 -19.33 -2.54
CA LYS A 278 -14.51 -19.15 -3.97
C LYS A 278 -13.17 -19.04 -4.73
N ARG A 279 -12.02 -19.25 -4.07
CA ARG A 279 -10.69 -19.10 -4.68
C ARG A 279 -10.53 -19.91 -5.96
N SER A 280 -10.93 -21.19 -5.93
CA SER A 280 -10.86 -22.08 -7.09
C SER A 280 -11.73 -21.61 -8.26
N GLN A 281 -12.79 -20.84 -8.00
CA GLN A 281 -13.64 -20.28 -9.04
C GLN A 281 -12.88 -19.24 -9.90
N LEU A 282 -11.95 -18.49 -9.30
CA LEU A 282 -11.12 -17.51 -10.04
C LEU A 282 -10.35 -18.22 -11.16
N ALA A 283 -9.62 -19.28 -10.83
CA ALA A 283 -8.86 -20.04 -11.83
C ALA A 283 -9.78 -20.66 -12.89
N LYS A 284 -10.90 -21.29 -12.50
CA LYS A 284 -11.89 -21.89 -13.42
C LYS A 284 -12.45 -20.88 -14.42
N GLU A 285 -12.62 -19.63 -14.03
CA GLU A 285 -13.16 -18.57 -14.88
C GLU A 285 -12.09 -17.90 -15.76
N PHE A 286 -10.84 -17.81 -15.29
CA PHE A 286 -9.78 -17.10 -16.00
C PHE A 286 -9.05 -17.99 -17.03
N ILE A 287 -8.75 -19.24 -16.68
CA ILE A 287 -7.94 -20.15 -17.52
C ILE A 287 -8.52 -20.32 -18.93
N PRO A 288 -9.84 -20.58 -19.13
CA PRO A 288 -10.40 -20.71 -20.46
C PRO A 288 -10.27 -19.44 -21.32
N LEU A 289 -10.35 -18.27 -20.70
CA LEU A 289 -10.21 -16.99 -21.41
C LEU A 289 -8.76 -16.77 -21.84
N ILE A 290 -7.80 -17.08 -20.99
CA ILE A 290 -6.37 -17.01 -21.28
C ILE A 290 -6.02 -17.99 -22.42
N LYS A 291 -6.49 -19.25 -22.33
CA LYS A 291 -6.31 -20.27 -23.35
C LYS A 291 -6.82 -19.79 -24.71
N SER A 292 -8.05 -19.28 -24.76
CA SER A 292 -8.64 -18.75 -26.01
C SER A 292 -7.83 -17.59 -26.61
N TYR A 293 -7.22 -16.75 -25.75
CA TYR A 293 -6.34 -15.68 -26.24
C TYR A 293 -5.04 -16.23 -26.85
N TYR A 294 -4.37 -17.17 -26.14
CA TYR A 294 -3.13 -17.79 -26.63
C TYR A 294 -3.36 -18.53 -27.96
N GLU A 295 -4.45 -19.27 -28.09
CA GLU A 295 -4.85 -19.93 -29.33
C GLU A 295 -5.02 -18.94 -30.50
N LYS A 296 -5.69 -17.81 -30.26
CA LYS A 296 -5.85 -16.73 -31.28
C LYS A 296 -4.53 -16.09 -31.72
N GLN A 297 -3.54 -16.06 -30.82
CA GLN A 297 -2.21 -15.53 -31.11
C GLN A 297 -1.27 -16.59 -31.70
N ASN A 298 -1.72 -17.84 -31.85
CA ASN A 298 -0.89 -19.00 -32.20
C ASN A 298 0.29 -19.20 -31.22
N TRP A 299 0.07 -18.89 -29.94
CA TRP A 299 1.05 -19.10 -28.89
C TRP A 299 0.84 -20.46 -28.23
N ARG A 300 1.96 -21.06 -27.75
CA ARG A 300 1.89 -22.31 -27.00
C ARG A 300 1.12 -22.10 -25.70
N PHE A 301 0.11 -22.94 -25.47
CA PHE A 301 -0.60 -23.06 -24.20
C PHE A 301 -0.38 -24.46 -23.63
N ASN A 302 0.26 -24.53 -22.47
CA ASN A 302 0.44 -25.77 -21.74
C ASN A 302 -0.41 -25.72 -20.47
N GLU A 303 -1.45 -26.55 -20.39
CA GLU A 303 -2.41 -26.53 -19.27
C GLU A 303 -1.74 -26.70 -17.90
N SER A 304 -0.64 -27.47 -17.82
CA SER A 304 0.10 -27.67 -16.57
C SER A 304 0.71 -26.38 -16.01
N ASP A 305 1.03 -25.40 -16.87
CA ASP A 305 1.62 -24.13 -16.47
C ASP A 305 0.58 -23.22 -15.80
N PHE A 306 -0.70 -23.39 -16.12
CA PHE A 306 -1.81 -22.52 -15.72
C PHE A 306 -2.68 -23.11 -14.58
N ASN A 307 -2.27 -24.19 -13.97
CA ASN A 307 -3.02 -24.84 -12.87
C ASN A 307 -2.91 -24.12 -11.53
N CYS A 308 -2.30 -22.94 -11.48
CA CYS A 308 -2.12 -22.21 -10.23
C CYS A 308 -3.28 -21.25 -9.98
N GLU A 309 -3.94 -21.38 -8.83
CA GLU A 309 -4.84 -20.38 -8.31
C GLU A 309 -4.05 -19.09 -7.97
N PRO A 310 -4.62 -17.91 -8.17
CA PRO A 310 -3.98 -16.66 -7.73
C PRO A 310 -3.66 -16.72 -6.24
N LEU A 311 -2.50 -16.18 -5.83
CA LEU A 311 -2.18 -16.01 -4.42
C LEU A 311 -3.17 -15.04 -3.77
N LEU A 312 -3.49 -15.28 -2.50
CA LEU A 312 -4.29 -14.40 -1.67
C LEU A 312 -3.42 -13.82 -0.57
N THR A 313 -3.30 -12.52 -0.53
CA THR A 313 -2.57 -11.81 0.51
C THR A 313 -3.50 -10.82 1.20
N VAL A 314 -3.34 -10.63 2.49
CA VAL A 314 -4.11 -9.66 3.28
C VAL A 314 -3.20 -8.63 3.91
N GLN A 315 -3.61 -7.36 3.93
CA GLN A 315 -2.86 -6.28 4.57
C GLN A 315 -3.76 -5.26 5.26
N GLY A 316 -3.22 -4.65 6.31
CA GLY A 316 -3.86 -3.60 7.10
C GLY A 316 -4.36 -4.08 8.46
N GLY A 317 -3.92 -3.41 9.53
CA GLY A 317 -4.36 -3.64 10.91
C GLY A 317 -3.71 -4.80 11.64
N ILE A 318 -3.05 -5.73 10.97
CA ILE A 318 -2.36 -6.86 11.61
C ILE A 318 -1.28 -6.32 12.56
N GLY A 319 -1.35 -6.69 13.83
CA GLY A 319 -0.45 -6.18 14.86
C GLY A 319 0.16 -7.25 15.75
N THR A 320 -0.22 -8.52 15.60
CA THR A 320 0.36 -9.63 16.34
C THR A 320 0.57 -10.86 15.47
N SER A 321 1.50 -11.73 15.89
CA SER A 321 1.75 -13.01 15.22
C SER A 321 0.51 -13.92 15.20
N GLY A 322 -0.32 -13.86 16.25
CA GLY A 322 -1.56 -14.63 16.32
C GLY A 322 -2.59 -14.18 15.30
N GLU A 323 -2.75 -12.86 15.12
CA GLU A 323 -3.61 -12.32 14.06
C GLU A 323 -3.10 -12.71 12.66
N ALA A 324 -1.77 -12.62 12.40
CA ALA A 324 -1.19 -13.06 11.14
C ALA A 324 -1.42 -14.56 10.87
N LYS A 325 -1.25 -15.39 11.90
CA LYS A 325 -1.47 -16.83 11.82
C LYS A 325 -2.92 -17.15 11.51
N ARG A 326 -3.88 -16.44 12.08
CA ARG A 326 -5.31 -16.56 11.75
C ARG A 326 -5.58 -16.25 10.28
N MET A 327 -4.97 -15.22 9.72
CA MET A 327 -5.13 -14.90 8.30
C MET A 327 -4.66 -16.06 7.40
N ILE A 328 -3.53 -16.67 7.76
CA ILE A 328 -2.95 -17.77 6.97
C ILE A 328 -3.73 -19.08 7.16
N GLU A 329 -3.93 -19.51 8.40
CA GLU A 329 -4.47 -20.84 8.68
C GLU A 329 -6.00 -20.91 8.56
N ASP A 330 -6.73 -19.91 9.10
CA ASP A 330 -8.18 -19.95 9.10
C ASP A 330 -8.78 -19.40 7.80
N PHE A 331 -8.22 -18.33 7.26
CA PHE A 331 -8.72 -17.70 6.03
C PHE A 331 -7.99 -18.14 4.76
N GLY A 332 -6.93 -18.94 4.85
CA GLY A 332 -6.23 -19.50 3.69
C GLY A 332 -5.44 -18.46 2.89
N CYS A 333 -5.02 -17.36 3.52
CA CYS A 333 -4.12 -16.42 2.89
C CYS A 333 -2.71 -17.01 2.76
N ASP A 334 -2.03 -16.73 1.65
CA ASP A 334 -0.66 -17.21 1.42
C ASP A 334 0.38 -16.33 2.12
N SER A 335 0.06 -15.05 2.39
CA SER A 335 0.97 -14.07 2.98
C SER A 335 0.21 -12.92 3.62
N THR A 336 0.92 -12.14 4.46
CA THR A 336 0.40 -10.95 5.13
C THR A 336 1.25 -9.72 4.82
N GLY A 337 0.62 -8.53 4.78
CA GLY A 337 1.31 -7.26 4.60
C GLY A 337 1.39 -6.46 5.90
N TRP A 338 2.62 -6.04 6.30
CA TRP A 338 2.87 -5.28 7.50
C TRP A 338 3.39 -3.89 7.15
N GLY A 339 2.53 -2.87 7.25
CA GLY A 339 2.86 -1.48 6.89
C GLY A 339 3.26 -0.63 8.08
N SER A 340 2.28 -0.20 8.89
CA SER A 340 2.48 0.76 9.98
C SER A 340 3.68 0.46 10.88
N PRO A 341 3.90 -0.78 11.38
CA PRO A 341 5.04 -1.07 12.25
C PRO A 341 6.40 -0.85 11.59
N PHE A 342 6.51 -1.12 10.28
CA PHE A 342 7.75 -0.91 9.55
C PHE A 342 8.13 0.56 9.37
N LEU A 343 7.22 1.51 9.58
CA LEU A 343 7.58 2.94 9.64
C LEU A 343 8.52 3.24 10.81
N LEU A 344 8.53 2.39 11.85
CA LEU A 344 9.41 2.48 13.01
C LEU A 344 10.66 1.57 12.90
N VAL A 345 10.94 1.01 11.71
CA VAL A 345 12.11 0.18 11.42
C VAL A 345 13.03 0.90 10.43
N PRO A 346 14.01 1.69 10.89
CA PRO A 346 14.90 2.47 10.01
C PRO A 346 15.74 1.62 9.05
N GLU A 347 15.93 0.33 9.35
CA GLU A 347 16.60 -0.62 8.45
C GLU A 347 15.75 -0.97 7.22
N ALA A 348 14.42 -0.72 7.26
CA ALA A 348 13.49 -1.10 6.20
C ALA A 348 12.85 0.10 5.50
N THR A 349 12.75 1.27 6.13
CA THR A 349 12.01 2.43 5.62
C THR A 349 12.78 3.72 5.72
N CYS A 350 12.36 4.70 4.92
CA CYS A 350 12.98 6.02 4.82
C CYS A 350 12.06 7.10 5.42
N VAL A 351 12.04 7.16 6.76
CA VAL A 351 11.27 8.14 7.53
C VAL A 351 12.23 9.15 8.15
N ASP A 352 11.94 10.46 8.05
CA ASP A 352 12.74 11.51 8.68
C ASP A 352 12.59 11.48 10.21
N ASP A 353 13.59 12.03 10.91
CA ASP A 353 13.71 11.87 12.37
C ASP A 353 12.59 12.59 13.15
N ASP A 354 12.05 13.70 12.63
CA ASP A 354 10.92 14.37 13.28
C ASP A 354 9.64 13.58 13.15
N THR A 355 9.35 13.11 11.93
CA THR A 355 8.20 12.23 11.68
C THR A 355 8.31 10.94 12.49
N LEU A 356 9.52 10.36 12.58
CA LEU A 356 9.78 9.18 13.39
C LEU A 356 9.50 9.44 14.87
N SER A 357 9.92 10.59 15.40
CA SER A 357 9.62 10.99 16.78
C SER A 357 8.12 11.16 17.04
N LEU A 358 7.38 11.76 16.10
CA LEU A 358 5.91 11.86 16.19
C LEU A 358 5.25 10.49 16.20
N LEU A 359 5.70 9.56 15.35
CA LEU A 359 5.15 8.20 15.29
C LEU A 359 5.37 7.42 16.59
N MET A 360 6.56 7.51 17.20
CA MET A 360 6.88 6.84 18.48
C MET A 360 6.02 7.32 19.64
N ASN A 361 5.59 8.57 19.63
CA ASN A 361 4.82 9.19 20.69
C ASN A 361 3.32 9.27 20.37
N ALA A 362 2.89 8.81 19.19
CA ALA A 362 1.52 8.92 18.74
C ALA A 362 0.54 8.18 19.65
N GLN A 363 -0.53 8.89 20.04
CA GLN A 363 -1.69 8.33 20.74
C GLN A 363 -2.87 8.24 19.77
N LYS A 364 -3.95 7.59 20.20
CA LYS A 364 -5.15 7.41 19.37
C LYS A 364 -5.75 8.76 18.93
N GLU A 365 -5.68 9.76 19.78
CA GLU A 365 -6.19 11.13 19.59
C GLU A 365 -5.37 11.92 18.56
N ASP A 366 -4.10 11.55 18.37
CA ASP A 366 -3.23 12.18 17.35
C ASP A 366 -3.53 11.70 15.93
N LEU A 367 -4.24 10.58 15.81
CA LEU A 367 -4.67 10.05 14.52
C LEU A 367 -6.07 10.54 14.17
N TYR A 368 -6.24 11.03 12.96
CA TYR A 368 -7.56 11.46 12.50
C TYR A 368 -7.74 11.20 11.01
N LEU A 369 -8.99 10.90 10.64
CA LEU A 369 -9.38 10.76 9.26
C LEU A 369 -9.67 12.15 8.70
N SER A 370 -8.78 12.66 7.85
CA SER A 370 -8.79 14.02 7.33
C SER A 370 -9.33 14.12 5.90
N GLY A 371 -9.80 15.32 5.54
CA GLY A 371 -10.04 15.71 4.17
C GLY A 371 -8.79 16.22 3.43
N ALA A 372 -7.59 15.88 3.88
CA ALA A 372 -6.34 16.40 3.33
C ALA A 372 -6.08 16.03 1.86
N SER A 373 -6.65 14.94 1.38
CA SER A 373 -6.48 14.51 -0.01
C SER A 373 -7.15 15.48 -0.99
N PRO A 374 -6.41 15.95 -2.02
CA PRO A 374 -6.99 16.74 -3.10
C PRO A 374 -8.10 16.04 -3.89
N LEU A 375 -8.15 14.70 -3.83
CA LEU A 375 -9.15 13.88 -4.53
C LEU A 375 -10.42 13.64 -3.72
N GLY A 376 -10.55 14.24 -2.53
CA GLY A 376 -11.70 14.00 -1.66
C GLY A 376 -11.70 12.61 -0.96
N VAL A 377 -10.73 11.75 -1.22
CA VAL A 377 -10.63 10.45 -0.55
C VAL A 377 -10.21 10.67 0.91
N PRO A 378 -10.91 10.08 1.90
CA PRO A 378 -10.49 10.14 3.29
C PRO A 378 -9.05 9.66 3.48
N PHE A 379 -8.27 10.38 4.27
CA PHE A 379 -6.84 10.14 4.46
C PHE A 379 -6.48 10.16 5.94
N ASN A 380 -5.97 9.04 6.47
CA ASN A 380 -5.47 9.02 7.84
C ASN A 380 -4.25 9.91 7.96
N ASN A 381 -4.30 10.82 8.88
CA ASN A 381 -3.25 11.80 9.13
C ASN A 381 -2.79 11.72 10.59
N LEU A 382 -1.58 12.21 10.83
CA LEU A 382 -1.01 12.36 12.16
C LEU A 382 -0.95 13.85 12.49
N ARG A 383 -1.32 14.23 13.73
CA ARG A 383 -1.24 15.60 14.22
C ARG A 383 0.20 16.11 14.28
N ASN A 384 0.36 17.42 14.18
CA ASN A 384 1.63 18.13 14.33
C ASN A 384 2.71 17.75 13.30
N THR A 385 2.33 17.12 12.18
CA THR A 385 3.27 16.91 11.09
C THR A 385 3.73 18.23 10.50
N GLY A 386 4.93 18.27 9.93
CA GLY A 386 5.43 19.46 9.23
C GLY A 386 4.49 19.95 8.12
N SER A 387 3.76 19.04 7.49
CA SER A 387 2.72 19.35 6.50
C SER A 387 1.51 20.05 7.10
N GLU A 388 0.99 19.57 8.24
CA GLU A 388 -0.16 20.17 8.93
C GLU A 388 0.20 21.59 9.39
N ASN A 389 1.32 21.76 10.09
CA ASN A 389 1.78 23.04 10.59
C ASN A 389 2.01 24.04 9.44
N TRP A 390 2.72 23.63 8.39
CA TRP A 390 2.97 24.48 7.23
C TRP A 390 1.67 24.93 6.54
N THR A 391 0.69 24.05 6.44
CA THR A 391 -0.60 24.37 5.80
C THR A 391 -1.39 25.38 6.65
N LYS A 392 -1.39 25.19 7.98
CA LYS A 392 -2.03 26.09 8.93
C LYS A 392 -1.38 27.49 8.91
N ASP A 393 -0.05 27.58 9.03
CA ASP A 393 0.68 28.84 8.98
C ASP A 393 0.39 29.64 7.69
N ARG A 394 0.25 28.94 6.57
CA ARG A 394 -0.10 29.58 5.29
C ARG A 394 -1.52 30.10 5.26
N ALA A 395 -2.48 29.37 5.80
CA ALA A 395 -3.87 29.81 5.91
C ALA A 395 -3.97 31.06 6.81
N GLU A 396 -3.34 31.03 7.99
CA GLU A 396 -3.29 32.13 8.96
C GLU A 396 -2.59 33.39 8.38
N SER A 397 -1.58 33.20 7.54
CA SER A 397 -0.90 34.32 6.84
C SER A 397 -1.65 34.85 5.61
N GLY A 398 -2.88 34.38 5.35
CA GLY A 398 -3.69 34.80 4.20
C GLY A 398 -3.17 34.30 2.84
N LYS A 399 -2.34 33.27 2.83
CA LYS A 399 -1.72 32.69 1.62
C LYS A 399 -1.99 31.17 1.52
N PRO A 400 -3.26 30.71 1.58
CA PRO A 400 -3.57 29.29 1.59
C PRO A 400 -3.10 28.57 0.32
N GLY A 401 -3.01 27.27 0.41
CA GLY A 401 -2.68 26.41 -0.71
C GLY A 401 -1.18 26.31 -1.05
N SER A 402 -0.85 25.35 -1.90
CA SER A 402 0.50 24.97 -2.32
C SER A 402 0.82 25.45 -3.75
N PRO A 403 2.10 25.67 -4.11
CA PRO A 403 2.50 25.99 -5.49
C PRO A 403 2.22 24.87 -6.50
N CYS A 404 1.86 23.65 -6.07
CA CYS A 404 1.59 22.47 -6.90
C CYS A 404 2.77 22.10 -7.81
N PRO A 405 3.96 21.77 -7.28
CA PRO A 405 5.20 21.65 -8.06
C PRO A 405 5.22 20.40 -8.98
N LYS A 406 4.40 19.39 -8.70
CA LYS A 406 4.43 18.07 -9.39
C LYS A 406 3.17 17.77 -10.21
N GLY A 407 2.01 18.19 -9.73
CA GLY A 407 0.75 18.10 -10.46
C GLY A 407 0.13 16.70 -10.62
N PHE A 408 0.53 15.68 -9.84
CA PHE A 408 0.03 14.29 -10.02
C PHE A 408 -1.44 14.09 -9.59
N LEU A 409 -2.02 14.99 -8.80
CA LEU A 409 -3.40 14.93 -8.32
C LEU A 409 -4.26 16.08 -8.88
N ILE A 410 -3.92 16.56 -10.04
CA ILE A 410 -4.70 17.56 -10.77
C ILE A 410 -5.95 16.87 -11.35
N SER A 411 -7.15 17.32 -10.93
CA SER A 411 -8.40 16.68 -11.32
C SER A 411 -9.61 17.60 -11.41
N ASP A 412 -9.55 18.81 -10.80
CA ASP A 412 -10.70 19.69 -10.65
C ASP A 412 -10.77 20.77 -11.73
N LYS A 413 -11.94 20.97 -12.32
CA LYS A 413 -12.24 21.96 -13.38
C LYS A 413 -13.20 23.07 -12.96
N GLN A 414 -13.52 23.17 -11.66
CA GLN A 414 -14.53 24.12 -11.20
C GLN A 414 -14.24 25.57 -11.62
N TYR A 415 -12.97 25.97 -11.65
CA TYR A 415 -12.58 27.35 -11.91
C TYR A 415 -11.79 27.55 -13.20
N THR A 416 -11.43 26.50 -13.90
CA THR A 416 -10.54 26.58 -15.08
C THR A 416 -10.86 25.51 -16.10
N ASP A 417 -10.65 25.80 -17.40
CA ASP A 417 -10.84 24.83 -18.48
C ASP A 417 -9.89 23.63 -18.37
N LYS A 418 -8.63 23.90 -18.03
CA LYS A 418 -7.66 22.85 -17.70
C LYS A 418 -7.77 22.52 -16.22
N PRO A 419 -7.77 21.22 -15.85
CA PRO A 419 -7.90 20.85 -14.45
C PRO A 419 -6.76 21.42 -13.60
N ILE A 420 -7.10 21.82 -12.36
CA ILE A 420 -6.14 22.21 -11.32
C ILE A 420 -6.31 21.36 -10.07
N CYS A 421 -5.34 21.40 -9.16
CA CYS A 421 -5.40 20.67 -7.91
C CYS A 421 -6.17 21.47 -6.85
N THR A 422 -7.08 20.85 -6.11
CA THR A 422 -7.85 21.52 -5.04
C THR A 422 -6.95 22.03 -3.89
N ALA A 423 -5.75 21.48 -3.70
CA ALA A 423 -4.75 22.00 -2.77
C ALA A 423 -3.87 23.11 -3.35
N SER A 424 -4.07 23.53 -4.62
CA SER A 424 -3.25 24.58 -5.24
C SER A 424 -3.64 25.98 -4.74
N ARG A 425 -2.67 26.92 -4.79
CA ARG A 425 -2.89 28.34 -4.46
C ARG A 425 -4.04 28.94 -5.28
N GLN A 426 -4.09 28.61 -6.57
CA GLN A 426 -5.11 29.12 -7.46
C GLN A 426 -6.51 28.64 -7.05
N PHE A 427 -6.67 27.33 -6.82
CA PHE A 427 -7.94 26.80 -6.38
C PHE A 427 -8.37 27.38 -5.03
N GLN A 428 -7.47 27.37 -4.04
CA GLN A 428 -7.74 27.86 -2.69
C GLN A 428 -8.14 29.33 -2.67
N LYS A 429 -7.50 30.17 -3.48
CA LYS A 429 -7.86 31.58 -3.61
C LYS A 429 -9.29 31.73 -4.13
N ASN A 430 -9.63 31.10 -5.25
CA ASN A 430 -10.96 31.18 -5.85
C ASN A 430 -12.04 30.64 -4.89
N LYS A 431 -11.74 29.55 -4.17
CA LYS A 431 -12.69 28.95 -3.22
C LYS A 431 -12.96 29.84 -2.02
N VAL A 432 -11.93 30.51 -1.49
CA VAL A 432 -12.07 31.48 -0.40
C VAL A 432 -12.89 32.69 -0.84
N GLU A 433 -12.67 33.20 -2.05
CA GLU A 433 -13.46 34.29 -2.63
C GLU A 433 -14.93 33.87 -2.80
N GLU A 434 -15.21 32.67 -3.33
CA GLU A 434 -16.55 32.10 -3.45
C GLU A 434 -17.26 32.02 -2.08
N ILE A 435 -16.61 31.41 -1.07
CA ILE A 435 -17.19 31.26 0.28
C ILE A 435 -17.43 32.64 0.92
N SER A 436 -16.51 33.58 0.74
CA SER A 436 -16.65 34.93 1.32
C SER A 436 -17.83 35.71 0.74
N ALA A 437 -18.23 35.42 -0.50
CA ALA A 437 -19.38 36.01 -1.16
C ALA A 437 -20.72 35.36 -0.76
N MET A 438 -20.73 34.23 -0.07
CA MET A 438 -21.96 33.54 0.35
C MET A 438 -22.73 34.38 1.39
N GLN A 439 -24.05 34.32 1.34
CA GLN A 439 -24.96 34.98 2.30
C GLN A 439 -25.29 34.03 3.48
N ILE A 440 -24.25 33.63 4.23
CA ILE A 440 -24.32 32.76 5.40
C ILE A 440 -23.55 33.40 6.58
N PRO A 441 -23.78 32.96 7.85
CA PRO A 441 -23.06 33.46 9.01
C PRO A 441 -21.52 33.32 8.84
N GLU A 442 -20.77 34.27 9.40
CA GLU A 442 -19.29 34.22 9.32
C GLU A 442 -18.70 32.94 9.95
N SER A 443 -19.29 32.44 11.03
CA SER A 443 -18.89 31.15 11.62
C SER A 443 -18.98 29.98 10.65
N GLU A 444 -20.05 29.92 9.84
CA GLU A 444 -20.21 28.90 8.80
C GLU A 444 -19.21 29.09 7.66
N LYS A 445 -18.94 30.36 7.27
CA LYS A 445 -17.89 30.66 6.28
C LYS A 445 -16.51 30.17 6.75
N ASP A 446 -16.19 30.41 8.02
CA ASP A 446 -14.91 29.99 8.58
C ASP A 446 -14.80 28.46 8.65
N GLU A 447 -15.86 27.77 9.00
CA GLU A 447 -15.90 26.30 8.96
C GLU A 447 -15.66 25.77 7.53
N LEU A 448 -16.36 26.34 6.54
CA LEU A 448 -16.19 25.96 5.13
C LEU A 448 -14.76 26.27 4.62
N LYS A 449 -14.19 27.44 4.96
CA LYS A 449 -12.82 27.78 4.61
C LYS A 449 -11.83 26.77 5.22
N ASN A 450 -12.02 26.38 6.48
CA ASN A 450 -11.16 25.43 7.18
C ASN A 450 -11.19 24.03 6.53
N LEU A 451 -12.33 23.57 6.04
CA LEU A 451 -12.43 22.33 5.28
C LEU A 451 -11.55 22.35 4.02
N TRP A 452 -11.49 23.48 3.33
CA TRP A 452 -10.67 23.64 2.14
C TRP A 452 -9.20 23.89 2.47
N TYR A 453 -8.89 24.65 3.53
CA TYR A 453 -7.52 24.85 4.01
C TYR A 453 -6.85 23.53 4.43
N ALA A 454 -7.63 22.53 4.86
CA ALA A 454 -7.11 21.21 5.19
C ALA A 454 -6.52 20.44 3.98
N LYS A 455 -6.81 20.84 2.73
CA LYS A 455 -6.25 20.21 1.52
C LYS A 455 -4.76 20.42 1.42
N VAL A 456 -3.99 19.34 1.28
CA VAL A 456 -2.54 19.31 1.31
C VAL A 456 -1.95 18.86 -0.03
N CYS A 457 -0.80 19.40 -0.40
CA CYS A 457 -0.05 18.91 -1.56
C CYS A 457 0.61 17.56 -1.27
N LEU A 458 -0.19 16.47 -1.24
CA LEU A 458 0.29 15.13 -0.95
C LEU A 458 1.40 14.66 -1.91
N CYS A 459 1.37 15.09 -3.19
CA CYS A 459 2.40 14.78 -4.17
C CYS A 459 3.81 15.17 -3.74
N ASP A 460 3.93 16.29 -3.02
CA ASP A 460 5.21 16.80 -2.55
C ASP A 460 5.49 16.39 -1.11
N HIS A 461 4.51 16.57 -0.22
CA HIS A 461 4.70 16.37 1.21
C HIS A 461 4.94 14.91 1.61
N LEU A 462 4.37 13.93 0.89
CA LEU A 462 4.65 12.49 1.12
C LEU A 462 6.04 12.05 0.63
N ALA A 463 6.68 12.85 -0.23
CA ALA A 463 8.03 12.58 -0.75
C ALA A 463 9.12 13.17 0.14
N ASN A 464 8.81 14.29 0.83
CA ASN A 464 9.81 15.12 1.49
C ASN A 464 10.51 14.41 2.66
N GLY A 465 9.83 13.54 3.40
CA GLY A 465 10.44 12.77 4.49
C GLY A 465 11.66 11.97 4.02
N ALA A 466 11.54 11.28 2.88
CA ALA A 466 12.66 10.54 2.29
C ALA A 466 13.81 11.45 1.84
N LEU A 467 13.48 12.60 1.22
CA LEU A 467 14.50 13.56 0.78
C LEU A 467 15.27 14.18 1.95
N ILE A 468 14.59 14.44 3.07
CA ILE A 468 15.21 14.93 4.31
C ILE A 468 16.12 13.84 4.90
N LYS A 469 15.59 12.62 5.06
CA LYS A 469 16.32 11.49 5.65
C LYS A 469 17.60 11.16 4.91
N LEU A 470 17.60 11.29 3.60
CA LEU A 470 18.77 11.03 2.74
C LEU A 470 19.66 12.27 2.55
N GLY A 471 19.37 13.39 3.20
CA GLY A 471 20.15 14.63 3.08
C GLY A 471 20.08 15.32 1.71
N ILE A 472 19.07 14.97 0.89
CA ILE A 472 18.90 15.52 -0.46
C ILE A 472 18.21 16.91 -0.43
N SER A 473 17.32 17.12 0.52
CA SER A 473 16.59 18.39 0.69
C SER A 473 16.69 18.89 2.14
N PRO A 474 16.80 20.22 2.34
CA PRO A 474 16.84 20.78 3.69
C PRO A 474 15.46 20.70 4.35
N LYS A 475 15.44 20.38 5.64
CA LYS A 475 14.24 20.25 6.47
C LYS A 475 13.35 21.49 6.44
N THR A 476 13.93 22.67 6.51
CA THR A 476 13.21 23.96 6.61
C THR A 476 12.35 24.33 5.40
N LYS A 477 12.54 23.66 4.26
CA LYS A 477 11.82 23.94 3.00
C LYS A 477 10.96 22.76 2.52
N SER A 478 10.87 21.71 3.30
CA SER A 478 10.29 20.44 2.87
C SER A 478 9.27 19.95 3.89
N PRO A 479 8.04 20.52 3.92
CA PRO A 479 7.01 20.01 4.82
C PRO A 479 6.72 18.54 4.52
N GLN A 480 6.65 17.72 5.56
CA GLN A 480 6.45 16.27 5.44
C GLN A 480 5.08 15.84 5.94
N SER A 481 4.44 14.93 5.22
CA SER A 481 3.17 14.30 5.56
C SER A 481 3.35 12.79 5.67
N ILE A 482 2.54 12.17 6.52
CA ILE A 482 2.51 10.72 6.67
C ILE A 482 1.09 10.23 6.90
N CYS A 483 0.77 9.06 6.31
CA CYS A 483 -0.44 8.30 6.61
C CYS A 483 -0.02 6.98 7.26
N PRO A 484 0.10 6.93 8.59
CA PRO A 484 0.71 5.79 9.26
C PRO A 484 -0.20 4.56 9.37
N GLY A 485 -1.52 4.71 9.13
CA GLY A 485 -2.52 3.73 9.51
C GLY A 485 -2.74 3.68 11.04
N PRO A 486 -3.94 3.27 11.49
CA PRO A 486 -4.29 3.34 12.91
C PRO A 486 -3.50 2.41 13.81
N ASN A 487 -2.89 1.36 13.27
CA ASN A 487 -2.13 0.39 14.06
C ASN A 487 -0.82 0.95 14.66
N ILE A 488 -0.35 2.12 14.19
CA ILE A 488 0.91 2.73 14.62
C ILE A 488 0.95 3.03 16.13
N VAL A 489 -0.16 3.43 16.74
CA VAL A 489 -0.24 3.84 18.15
C VAL A 489 0.07 2.71 19.14
N TRP A 490 0.15 1.49 18.67
CA TRP A 490 0.50 0.33 19.48
C TRP A 490 1.99 0.01 19.49
N PHE A 491 2.79 0.78 18.71
CA PHE A 491 4.24 0.67 18.62
C PHE A 491 4.88 1.99 19.04
N ASN A 492 5.74 1.99 20.07
CA ASN A 492 6.14 3.19 20.81
C ASN A 492 7.64 3.51 20.79
N ARG A 493 8.42 2.82 19.97
CA ARG A 493 9.86 3.06 19.81
C ARG A 493 10.36 2.66 18.44
N GLN A 494 11.61 2.92 18.15
CA GLN A 494 12.29 2.31 17.01
C GLN A 494 12.56 0.83 17.30
N TYR A 495 12.43 0.02 16.28
CA TYR A 495 12.69 -1.41 16.30
C TYR A 495 13.74 -1.76 15.27
N SER A 496 14.59 -2.76 15.57
CA SER A 496 15.44 -3.39 14.58
C SER A 496 14.61 -4.28 13.64
N LEU A 497 15.16 -4.56 12.47
CA LEU A 497 14.55 -5.50 11.53
C LEU A 497 14.38 -6.90 12.14
N GLN A 498 15.34 -7.33 12.99
CA GLN A 498 15.27 -8.59 13.71
C GLN A 498 14.10 -8.62 14.70
N GLU A 499 13.97 -7.61 15.57
CA GLU A 499 12.87 -7.53 16.53
C GLU A 499 11.51 -7.55 15.85
N MET A 500 11.36 -6.80 14.75
CA MET A 500 10.10 -6.76 14.01
C MET A 500 9.80 -8.12 13.37
N THR A 501 10.79 -8.78 12.78
CA THR A 501 10.62 -10.11 12.19
C THR A 501 10.30 -11.17 13.25
N ASP A 502 10.95 -11.09 14.42
CA ASP A 502 10.67 -11.98 15.55
C ASP A 502 9.23 -11.79 16.08
N HIS A 503 8.78 -10.55 16.15
CA HIS A 503 7.39 -10.24 16.50
C HIS A 503 6.38 -10.82 15.49
N ILE A 504 6.63 -10.67 14.18
CA ILE A 504 5.77 -11.20 13.12
C ILE A 504 5.65 -12.73 13.21
N TYR A 505 6.75 -13.43 13.51
CA TYR A 505 6.76 -14.88 13.61
C TYR A 505 6.46 -15.41 15.03
N GLY A 506 6.18 -14.53 15.99
CA GLY A 506 5.85 -14.92 17.37
C GLY A 506 7.05 -15.46 18.15
N ARG A 507 8.25 -15.02 17.82
CA ARG A 507 9.49 -15.32 18.54
C ARG A 507 9.71 -14.27 19.64
N GLY A 508 9.77 -14.70 20.89
CA GLY A 508 9.92 -13.81 22.02
C GLY A 508 8.65 -13.08 22.44
N GLU A 509 8.82 -11.96 23.14
CA GLU A 509 7.71 -11.15 23.64
C GLU A 509 7.09 -10.32 22.52
N SER A 510 5.77 -10.10 22.62
CA SER A 510 5.06 -9.23 21.69
C SER A 510 5.53 -7.78 21.84
N LEU A 511 5.76 -7.09 20.71
CA LEU A 511 6.12 -5.67 20.70
C LEU A 511 4.94 -4.75 21.04
N VAL A 512 3.72 -5.27 21.04
CA VAL A 512 2.51 -4.52 21.36
C VAL A 512 1.94 -4.96 22.71
N SER A 513 1.28 -4.03 23.40
CA SER A 513 0.62 -4.28 24.68
C SER A 513 -0.43 -5.39 24.56
N ALA A 514 -0.55 -6.22 25.59
CA ALA A 514 -1.62 -7.22 25.72
C ALA A 514 -3.04 -6.58 25.74
N ASN A 515 -3.14 -5.29 26.06
CA ASN A 515 -4.40 -4.55 26.04
C ASN A 515 -4.79 -4.03 24.65
N ARG A 516 -3.95 -4.26 23.64
CA ARG A 516 -4.31 -3.89 22.26
C ARG A 516 -5.58 -4.63 21.85
N PRO A 517 -6.63 -3.91 21.40
CA PRO A 517 -7.81 -4.55 20.85
C PRO A 517 -7.43 -5.40 19.63
N HIS A 518 -8.08 -6.53 19.45
CA HIS A 518 -7.92 -7.34 18.26
C HIS A 518 -8.14 -6.49 16.99
N MET A 519 -7.43 -6.79 15.89
CA MET A 519 -7.56 -6.00 14.66
C MET A 519 -9.02 -5.89 14.15
N PHE A 520 -9.83 -6.91 14.35
CA PHE A 520 -11.24 -6.89 13.99
C PHE A 520 -12.06 -5.89 14.83
N CYS A 521 -11.72 -5.72 16.11
CA CYS A 521 -12.32 -4.68 16.95
C CYS A 521 -12.00 -3.28 16.40
N GLN A 522 -10.75 -3.04 16.03
CA GLN A 522 -10.34 -1.75 15.46
C GLN A 522 -11.03 -1.49 14.12
N GLU A 523 -11.23 -2.52 13.30
CA GLU A 523 -11.95 -2.39 12.04
C GLU A 523 -13.44 -2.10 12.26
N ILE A 524 -14.11 -2.78 13.19
CA ILE A 524 -15.50 -2.47 13.58
C ILE A 524 -15.61 -1.01 14.01
N GLU A 525 -14.74 -0.53 14.89
CA GLU A 525 -14.75 0.87 15.36
C GLU A 525 -14.60 1.85 14.19
N LEU A 526 -13.69 1.58 13.28
CA LEU A 526 -13.48 2.40 12.09
C LEU A 526 -14.74 2.48 11.23
N TYR A 527 -15.42 1.35 11.00
CA TYR A 527 -16.62 1.28 10.18
C TYR A 527 -17.84 1.89 10.87
N VAL A 528 -17.99 1.72 12.19
CA VAL A 528 -19.02 2.37 12.99
C VAL A 528 -18.85 3.90 12.95
N ASN A 529 -17.63 4.40 13.11
CA ASN A 529 -17.32 5.83 13.01
C ASN A 529 -17.59 6.38 11.59
N TYR A 530 -17.29 5.58 10.56
CA TYR A 530 -17.59 5.96 9.19
C TYR A 530 -19.11 5.97 8.91
N PHE A 531 -19.84 4.98 9.40
CA PHE A 531 -21.30 4.94 9.30
C PHE A 531 -21.96 6.13 9.98
N GLU A 532 -21.48 6.55 11.15
CA GLU A 532 -21.94 7.76 11.84
C GLU A 532 -21.81 9.00 10.94
N LYS A 533 -20.65 9.16 10.28
CA LYS A 533 -20.47 10.26 9.32
C LYS A 533 -21.40 10.14 8.11
N LEU A 534 -21.61 8.94 7.58
CA LEU A 534 -22.55 8.72 6.49
C LEU A 534 -23.98 9.14 6.85
N LEU A 535 -24.43 8.83 8.08
CA LEU A 535 -25.76 9.23 8.56
C LEU A 535 -25.99 10.74 8.55
N VAL A 536 -24.93 11.53 8.71
CA VAL A 536 -24.97 13.00 8.71
C VAL A 536 -24.80 13.56 7.30
N THR A 537 -24.00 12.94 6.44
CA THR A 537 -23.58 13.50 5.14
C THR A 537 -24.42 13.03 3.97
N ILE A 538 -25.03 11.84 4.06
CA ILE A 538 -25.89 11.29 3.01
C ILE A 538 -27.27 11.92 3.07
N GLY A 539 -27.81 12.29 1.91
CA GLY A 539 -29.15 12.86 1.76
C GLY A 539 -30.26 11.86 2.04
N SER A 540 -31.49 12.25 1.67
CA SER A 540 -32.72 11.49 1.93
C SER A 540 -33.33 10.88 0.66
N SER A 541 -32.58 10.77 -0.44
CA SER A 541 -33.06 10.07 -1.63
C SER A 541 -33.26 8.57 -1.36
N GLU A 542 -34.17 7.93 -2.05
CA GLU A 542 -34.44 6.49 -1.90
C GLU A 542 -33.19 5.64 -2.11
N ALA A 543 -32.36 5.99 -3.07
CA ALA A 543 -31.10 5.30 -3.35
C ALA A 543 -30.08 5.43 -2.20
N GLU A 544 -29.98 6.59 -1.59
CA GLU A 544 -29.09 6.86 -0.45
C GLU A 544 -29.59 6.17 0.82
N ILE A 545 -30.88 6.15 1.06
CA ILE A 545 -31.47 5.40 2.18
C ILE A 545 -31.18 3.91 2.03
N LYS A 546 -31.43 3.35 0.84
CA LYS A 546 -31.14 1.96 0.54
C LYS A 546 -29.66 1.61 0.71
N TYR A 547 -28.76 2.51 0.31
CA TYR A 547 -27.31 2.32 0.53
C TYR A 547 -26.96 2.23 2.02
N LEU A 548 -27.55 3.11 2.87
CA LEU A 548 -27.33 3.07 4.31
C LEU A 548 -27.87 1.78 4.95
N GLU A 549 -29.03 1.30 4.50
CA GLU A 549 -29.63 0.06 4.99
C GLU A 549 -28.73 -1.15 4.67
N ILE A 550 -28.28 -1.25 3.42
CA ILE A 550 -27.35 -2.31 2.99
C ILE A 550 -26.04 -2.23 3.77
N PHE A 551 -25.49 -1.02 3.94
CA PHE A 551 -24.26 -0.83 4.70
C PHE A 551 -24.40 -1.30 6.15
N LYS A 552 -25.50 -0.91 6.81
CA LYS A 552 -25.82 -1.32 8.17
C LYS A 552 -25.96 -2.84 8.30
N GLU A 553 -26.75 -3.46 7.42
CA GLU A 553 -26.98 -4.90 7.40
C GLU A 553 -25.66 -5.68 7.25
N ASN A 554 -24.81 -5.29 6.30
CA ASN A 554 -23.52 -5.93 6.09
C ASN A 554 -22.57 -5.76 7.29
N LEU A 555 -22.59 -4.57 7.91
CA LEU A 555 -21.80 -4.31 9.10
C LEU A 555 -22.27 -5.16 10.29
N GLU A 556 -23.59 -5.26 10.53
CA GLU A 556 -24.16 -6.10 11.58
C GLU A 556 -23.83 -7.59 11.36
N ASN A 557 -24.00 -8.10 10.14
CA ASN A 557 -23.64 -9.46 9.78
C ASN A 557 -22.14 -9.75 9.97
N GLY A 558 -21.28 -8.80 9.61
CA GLY A 558 -19.84 -8.88 9.82
C GLY A 558 -19.47 -8.92 11.30
N ILE A 559 -20.14 -8.12 12.13
CA ILE A 559 -19.96 -8.11 13.58
C ILE A 559 -20.37 -9.44 14.21
N GLU A 560 -21.49 -10.01 13.80
CA GLU A 560 -21.93 -11.35 14.26
C GLU A 560 -20.94 -12.44 13.87
N TYR A 561 -20.38 -12.36 12.66
CA TYR A 561 -19.35 -13.29 12.23
C TYR A 561 -18.08 -13.18 13.08
N ILE A 562 -17.64 -11.97 13.43
CA ILE A 562 -16.50 -11.75 14.31
C ILE A 562 -16.76 -12.29 15.72
N LEU A 563 -17.98 -12.18 16.24
CA LEU A 563 -18.37 -12.80 17.52
C LEU A 563 -18.19 -14.33 17.46
N LYS A 564 -18.65 -15.00 16.39
CA LYS A 564 -18.45 -16.44 16.22
C LYS A 564 -16.96 -16.82 16.17
N ILE A 565 -16.11 -15.98 15.52
CA ILE A 565 -14.66 -16.19 15.53
C ILE A 565 -14.11 -16.14 16.95
N SER A 566 -14.62 -15.25 17.80
CA SER A 566 -14.14 -15.08 19.19
C SER A 566 -14.43 -16.27 20.11
N GLU A 567 -15.39 -17.11 19.75
CA GLU A 567 -15.72 -18.37 20.46
C GLU A 567 -14.72 -19.49 20.13
N GLY A 568 -13.92 -19.32 19.08
CA GLY A 568 -12.95 -20.28 18.61
C GLY A 568 -11.65 -20.29 19.45
N LYS A 569 -10.70 -21.11 19.00
CA LYS A 569 -9.36 -21.18 19.62
C LYS A 569 -8.54 -19.96 19.23
N ALA A 570 -7.98 -19.29 20.23
CA ALA A 570 -7.00 -18.20 20.03
C ALA A 570 -5.62 -18.78 19.65
N TYR A 571 -4.92 -18.11 18.74
CA TYR A 571 -3.51 -18.35 18.51
C TYR A 571 -2.65 -17.66 19.58
N PRO A 572 -1.39 -18.07 19.76
CA PRO A 572 -0.47 -17.33 20.65
C PRO A 572 -0.40 -15.84 20.24
N ASN A 573 -0.37 -14.97 21.23
CA ASN A 573 -0.39 -13.50 21.06
C ASN A 573 -1.65 -12.93 20.39
N GLU A 574 -2.77 -13.65 20.42
CA GLU A 574 -4.05 -13.19 19.89
C GLU A 574 -5.05 -12.93 21.02
N ASN A 575 -5.65 -11.75 21.04
CA ASN A 575 -6.59 -11.33 22.09
C ASN A 575 -8.05 -11.47 21.65
N LEU A 576 -8.53 -12.71 21.46
CA LEU A 576 -9.94 -12.96 21.14
C LEU A 576 -10.89 -12.60 22.29
N LYS A 577 -10.42 -12.70 23.55
CA LYS A 577 -11.25 -12.44 24.73
C LYS A 577 -11.75 -11.00 24.85
N SER A 578 -11.08 -10.07 24.19
CA SER A 578 -11.51 -8.66 24.16
C SER A 578 -12.67 -8.38 23.20
N ILE A 579 -12.97 -9.31 22.29
CA ILE A 579 -13.95 -9.08 21.21
C ILE A 579 -15.39 -8.97 21.73
N PRO A 580 -15.93 -9.86 22.58
CA PRO A 580 -17.35 -9.82 22.96
C PRO A 580 -17.75 -8.52 23.64
N ASP A 581 -16.98 -8.04 24.62
CA ASP A 581 -17.28 -6.79 25.32
C ASP A 581 -17.17 -5.58 24.39
N PHE A 582 -16.16 -5.56 23.55
CA PHE A 582 -15.98 -4.49 22.58
C PHE A 582 -17.14 -4.42 21.57
N VAL A 583 -17.53 -5.56 21.03
CA VAL A 583 -18.63 -5.68 20.07
C VAL A 583 -19.94 -5.20 20.68
N LYS A 584 -20.24 -5.58 21.92
CA LYS A 584 -21.46 -5.13 22.60
C LYS A 584 -21.57 -3.60 22.64
N VAL A 585 -20.48 -2.92 23.00
CA VAL A 585 -20.43 -1.44 23.00
C VAL A 585 -20.72 -0.87 21.59
N GLN A 586 -20.13 -1.44 20.55
CA GLN A 586 -20.33 -0.93 19.19
C GLN A 586 -21.72 -1.23 18.65
N GLN A 587 -22.31 -2.36 18.99
CA GLN A 587 -23.70 -2.68 18.62
C GLN A 587 -24.70 -1.73 19.29
N ASP A 588 -24.53 -1.41 20.56
CA ASP A 588 -25.38 -0.45 21.27
C ASP A 588 -25.24 0.94 20.67
N ARG A 589 -24.03 1.32 20.28
CA ARG A 589 -23.76 2.57 19.59
C ARG A 589 -24.48 2.63 18.23
N LEU A 590 -24.37 1.59 17.39
CA LEU A 590 -25.06 1.50 16.10
C LEU A 590 -26.57 1.65 16.23
N LYS A 591 -27.19 0.95 17.19
CA LYS A 591 -28.63 1.05 17.46
C LYS A 591 -29.03 2.48 17.84
N SER A 592 -28.28 3.11 18.74
CA SER A 592 -28.54 4.48 19.20
C SER A 592 -28.44 5.52 18.07
N MET A 593 -27.41 5.41 17.21
CA MET A 593 -27.20 6.33 16.09
C MET A 593 -28.33 6.26 15.06
N TYR A 594 -28.72 5.04 14.69
CA TYR A 594 -29.75 4.84 13.68
C TYR A 594 -31.12 5.32 14.17
N ALA A 595 -31.41 5.16 15.46
CA ALA A 595 -32.63 5.65 16.10
C ALA A 595 -32.72 7.21 16.14
N LYS A 596 -31.57 7.89 16.19
CA LYS A 596 -31.48 9.36 16.28
C LYS A 596 -31.41 10.07 14.92
N ARG A 597 -31.51 9.35 13.79
CA ARG A 597 -31.39 9.93 12.47
C ARG A 597 -32.49 10.98 12.24
N THR A 598 -32.12 12.25 12.27
CA THR A 598 -32.93 13.35 11.79
C THR A 598 -32.47 13.66 10.36
N PRO A 599 -33.35 13.67 9.34
CA PRO A 599 -32.94 14.05 7.99
C PRO A 599 -32.43 15.49 7.97
N LEU A 600 -31.16 15.70 7.70
CA LEU A 600 -30.62 17.04 7.45
C LEU A 600 -31.06 17.51 6.06
N ALA A 601 -31.76 18.64 6.03
CA ALA A 601 -32.34 19.27 4.82
C ALA A 601 -31.29 20.09 4.02
N ILE A 602 -30.03 19.84 4.13
CA ILE A 602 -29.01 20.60 3.37
C ILE A 602 -28.00 19.59 2.75
N ALA A 603 -28.18 19.36 1.46
CA ALA A 603 -27.16 18.67 0.65
C ALA A 603 -25.99 19.63 0.43
N VAL A 604 -24.91 19.45 1.16
CA VAL A 604 -23.61 19.99 0.77
C VAL A 604 -23.03 19.00 -0.25
N ASN A 605 -23.16 19.32 -1.54
CA ASN A 605 -22.47 18.59 -2.60
C ASN A 605 -20.95 18.75 -2.40
N PHE A 606 -20.28 17.66 -2.05
CA PHE A 606 -18.83 17.54 -1.99
C PHE A 606 -18.25 17.16 -3.35
#